data_d17a3f948edcf76331aeadec2d64f1cf
#
_entry.id   d17a3f948edcf76331aeadec2d64f1cf
#
_cell.length_a   1.000
_cell.length_b   1.000
_cell.length_c   1.000
_cell.angle_alpha   90.00
_cell.angle_beta   90.00
_cell.angle_gamma   90.00
#
_symmetry.space_group_name_H-M   'P 1'
#
loop_
_entity.id
_entity.type
_entity.pdbx_description
1 polymer ?
#
loop_
_entity_poly.entity_id
_entity_poly.type
_entity_poly.pdbx_seq_one_letter_code
_entity_poly.pdbx_strand_id
1 'polypeptide(L)'
;SGDEDLARKIAKNCDVFVMDAFGASHRKHCSTYTLSNFAPATCGGLLIIEEIKNLKKIFENPKKPMVAVIGGSKVSTKLSVLKELLNKVDVILLEEELQTHFLKVQVLKLGNLYLKKV
;
A
#
# COMPACT_ATOMS: atom_id res chain seq x y z
N SER A 1 8.14 8.39 15.89
CA SER A 1 8.88 9.60 15.49
C SER A 1 10.16 9.21 14.79
N GLY A 2 10.56 10.03 13.80
CA GLY A 2 11.81 9.83 13.06
C GLY A 2 13.01 10.41 13.83
N ASP A 3 13.25 9.92 15.03
CA ASP A 3 14.31 10.37 15.93
C ASP A 3 15.70 10.08 15.33
N GLU A 4 16.40 11.14 14.96
CA GLU A 4 17.72 11.04 14.33
C GLU A 4 18.81 10.65 15.31
N ASP A 5 18.76 11.12 16.57
CA ASP A 5 19.77 10.80 17.58
C ASP A 5 19.73 9.31 17.93
N LEU A 6 18.53 8.77 18.04
CA LEU A 6 18.34 7.32 18.23
C LEU A 6 18.84 6.56 17.02
N ALA A 7 18.51 7.02 15.79
CA ALA A 7 18.96 6.38 14.57
C ALA A 7 20.50 6.34 14.47
N ARG A 8 21.18 7.45 14.77
CA ARG A 8 22.65 7.52 14.80
C ARG A 8 23.26 6.57 15.82
N LYS A 9 22.65 6.46 17.01
CA LYS A 9 23.11 5.52 18.04
C LYS A 9 22.97 4.07 17.60
N ILE A 10 21.87 3.71 16.96
CA ILE A 10 21.63 2.35 16.45
C ILE A 10 22.59 2.05 15.30
N ALA A 11 22.74 2.98 14.35
CA ALA A 11 23.60 2.81 13.18
C ALA A 11 25.07 2.53 13.51
N LYS A 12 25.56 3.02 14.63
CA LYS A 12 26.93 2.71 15.11
C LYS A 12 27.15 1.26 15.48
N ASN A 13 26.08 0.49 15.65
CA ASN A 13 26.15 -0.92 16.07
C ASN A 13 25.80 -1.89 14.93
N CYS A 14 25.71 -1.40 13.69
CA CYS A 14 25.39 -2.25 12.54
C CYS A 14 26.22 -1.85 11.31
N ASP A 15 26.61 -2.82 10.52
CA ASP A 15 27.29 -2.61 9.23
C ASP A 15 26.29 -2.47 8.09
N VAL A 16 25.14 -3.13 8.21
CA VAL A 16 24.07 -3.12 7.21
C VAL A 16 22.72 -3.00 7.88
N PHE A 17 21.90 -2.07 7.42
CA PHE A 17 20.49 -1.98 7.78
C PHE A 17 19.64 -2.68 6.72
N VAL A 18 18.90 -3.71 7.12
CA VAL A 18 17.99 -4.44 6.25
C VAL A 18 16.55 -4.07 6.60
N MET A 19 15.87 -3.39 5.67
CA MET A 19 14.44 -3.10 5.81
C MET A 19 13.63 -4.26 5.26
N ASP A 20 12.95 -5.01 6.14
CA ASP A 20 12.16 -6.21 5.76
C ASP A 20 10.75 -6.22 6.37
N ALA A 21 10.22 -5.04 6.73
CA ALA A 21 8.89 -4.88 7.30
C ALA A 21 7.97 -4.14 6.32
N PHE A 22 7.44 -4.82 5.30
CA PHE A 22 6.61 -4.24 4.24
C PHE A 22 5.40 -3.49 4.81
N GLY A 23 4.66 -4.06 5.75
CA GLY A 23 3.47 -3.44 6.35
C GLY A 23 3.75 -2.11 7.07
N ALA A 24 4.97 -1.87 7.52
CA ALA A 24 5.39 -0.64 8.20
C ALA A 24 6.22 0.30 7.30
N SER A 25 6.55 -0.09 6.08
CA SER A 25 7.45 0.64 5.17
C SER A 25 6.95 2.04 4.80
N HIS A 26 5.64 2.26 4.84
CA HIS A 26 5.00 3.56 4.58
C HIS A 26 5.14 4.58 5.72
N ARG A 27 5.68 4.20 6.88
CA ARG A 27 5.80 5.06 8.06
C ARG A 27 7.23 5.56 8.22
N LYS A 28 7.39 6.87 8.38
CA LYS A 28 8.69 7.51 8.68
C LYS A 28 9.05 7.36 10.16
N HIS A 29 9.25 6.12 10.61
CA HIS A 29 9.75 5.84 11.95
C HIS A 29 11.28 5.72 11.94
N CYS A 30 11.91 5.82 13.13
CA CYS A 30 13.34 5.65 13.29
C CYS A 30 13.82 4.32 12.69
N SER A 31 13.16 3.22 13.03
CA SER A 31 13.52 1.85 12.63
C SER A 31 13.12 1.46 11.19
N THR A 32 12.32 2.26 10.49
CA THR A 32 11.87 1.91 9.13
C THR A 32 12.44 2.85 8.07
N TYR A 33 12.75 4.09 8.45
CA TYR A 33 13.18 5.13 7.52
C TYR A 33 14.44 5.85 7.99
N THR A 34 14.44 6.46 9.21
CA THR A 34 15.52 7.36 9.60
C THR A 34 16.86 6.65 9.74
N LEU A 35 16.84 5.40 10.20
CA LEU A 35 18.04 4.58 10.36
C LEU A 35 18.77 4.34 9.03
N SER A 36 18.04 4.25 7.92
CA SER A 36 18.64 4.04 6.58
C SER A 36 19.56 5.20 6.14
N ASN A 37 19.33 6.40 6.68
CA ASN A 37 20.15 7.58 6.35
C ASN A 37 21.50 7.61 7.07
N PHE A 38 21.66 6.78 8.09
CA PHE A 38 22.85 6.79 8.98
C PHE A 38 23.60 5.46 8.99
N ALA A 39 22.98 4.38 8.54
CA ALA A 39 23.64 3.08 8.41
C ALA A 39 24.68 3.10 7.29
N PRO A 40 25.84 2.41 7.45
CA PRO A 40 26.88 2.35 6.42
C PRO A 40 26.39 1.78 5.08
N ALA A 41 25.50 0.78 5.13
CA ALA A 41 24.81 0.23 3.98
C ALA A 41 23.35 -0.03 4.29
N THR A 42 22.50 0.07 3.27
CA THR A 42 21.04 -0.15 3.41
C THR A 42 20.52 -0.98 2.25
N CYS A 43 19.71 -1.99 2.55
CA CYS A 43 19.04 -2.81 1.53
C CYS A 43 17.63 -3.22 1.95
N GLY A 44 16.83 -3.66 0.96
CA GLY A 44 15.57 -4.37 1.22
C GLY A 44 15.82 -5.84 1.54
N GLY A 45 15.06 -6.37 2.49
CA GLY A 45 15.11 -7.79 2.81
C GLY A 45 14.30 -8.65 1.85
N LEU A 46 14.38 -9.96 2.01
CA LEU A 46 13.75 -10.92 1.10
C LEU A 46 12.23 -10.81 1.06
N LEU A 47 11.60 -10.55 2.22
CA LEU A 47 10.16 -10.40 2.33
C LEU A 47 9.68 -9.16 1.54
N ILE A 48 10.33 -8.02 1.74
CA ILE A 48 9.95 -6.77 1.05
C ILE A 48 10.14 -6.89 -0.47
N ILE A 49 11.19 -7.58 -0.90
CA ILE A 49 11.45 -7.85 -2.32
C ILE A 49 10.35 -8.73 -2.92
N GLU A 50 9.92 -9.76 -2.20
CA GLU A 50 8.86 -10.66 -2.65
C GLU A 50 7.51 -9.93 -2.74
N GLU A 51 7.16 -9.13 -1.74
CA GLU A 51 5.95 -8.29 -1.75
C GLU A 51 5.93 -7.33 -2.94
N ILE A 52 7.03 -6.63 -3.19
CA ILE A 52 7.15 -5.71 -4.33
C ILE A 52 7.04 -6.48 -5.65
N LYS A 53 7.68 -7.65 -5.79
CA LYS A 53 7.57 -8.48 -6.99
C LYS A 53 6.13 -8.93 -7.26
N ASN A 54 5.41 -9.33 -6.21
CA ASN A 54 4.01 -9.76 -6.33
C ASN A 54 3.10 -8.59 -6.73
N LEU A 55 3.29 -7.42 -6.12
CA LEU A 55 2.55 -6.21 -6.52
C LEU A 55 2.84 -5.82 -7.98
N LYS A 56 4.11 -5.85 -8.40
CA LYS A 56 4.46 -5.56 -9.80
C LYS A 56 3.77 -6.50 -10.79
N LYS A 57 3.73 -7.80 -10.52
CA LYS A 57 3.03 -8.77 -11.37
C LYS A 57 1.55 -8.42 -11.54
N ILE A 58 0.89 -7.96 -10.47
CA ILE A 58 -0.52 -7.58 -10.50
C ILE A 58 -0.73 -6.34 -11.40
N PHE A 59 0.18 -5.35 -11.36
CA PHE A 59 0.00 -4.09 -12.09
C PHE A 59 0.57 -4.10 -13.52
N GLU A 60 1.63 -4.87 -13.77
CA GLU A 60 2.29 -4.91 -15.08
C GLU A 60 1.64 -5.92 -16.03
N ASN A 61 1.28 -7.10 -15.52
CA ASN A 61 0.66 -8.18 -16.32
C ASN A 61 -0.48 -8.86 -15.54
N PRO A 62 -1.61 -8.18 -15.31
CA PRO A 62 -2.72 -8.77 -14.56
C PRO A 62 -3.35 -9.94 -15.33
N LYS A 63 -3.54 -11.06 -14.64
CA LYS A 63 -4.41 -12.12 -15.13
C LYS A 63 -5.85 -11.67 -15.02
N LYS A 64 -6.63 -11.81 -16.09
CA LYS A 64 -8.04 -11.44 -16.12
C LYS A 64 -8.95 -12.62 -15.71
N PRO A 65 -10.07 -12.38 -15.03
CA PRO A 65 -10.50 -11.07 -14.52
C PRO A 65 -9.71 -10.62 -13.29
N MET A 66 -9.33 -9.33 -13.22
CA MET A 66 -8.72 -8.72 -12.06
C MET A 66 -9.81 -8.16 -11.14
N VAL A 67 -9.86 -8.65 -9.91
CA VAL A 67 -10.88 -8.28 -8.92
C VAL A 67 -10.20 -7.54 -7.76
N ALA A 68 -10.67 -6.34 -7.45
CA ALA A 68 -10.28 -5.61 -6.24
C ALA A 68 -11.36 -5.73 -5.16
N VAL A 69 -10.97 -6.12 -3.96
CA VAL A 69 -11.84 -6.15 -2.77
C VAL A 69 -11.41 -5.03 -1.83
N ILE A 70 -12.30 -4.10 -1.55
CA ILE A 70 -11.99 -2.92 -0.72
C ILE A 70 -13.01 -2.82 0.41
N GLY A 71 -12.49 -2.90 1.63
CA GLY A 71 -13.27 -2.82 2.85
C GLY A 71 -12.69 -1.86 3.89
N GLY A 72 -13.42 -1.63 4.98
CA GLY A 72 -13.06 -0.86 6.17
C GLY A 72 -13.65 0.54 6.23
N SER A 73 -13.73 1.08 7.44
CA SER A 73 -14.51 2.26 7.82
C SER A 73 -13.96 3.63 7.37
N LYS A 74 -12.66 3.76 7.09
CA LYS A 74 -12.06 5.06 6.72
C LYS A 74 -12.14 5.29 5.21
N VAL A 75 -13.32 5.65 4.72
CA VAL A 75 -13.61 5.84 3.29
C VAL A 75 -12.74 6.92 2.64
N SER A 76 -12.58 8.07 3.31
CA SER A 76 -11.85 9.23 2.76
C SER A 76 -10.40 8.91 2.34
N THR A 77 -9.73 8.04 3.09
CA THR A 77 -8.34 7.64 2.79
C THR A 77 -8.23 6.66 1.61
N LYS A 78 -9.35 6.06 1.19
CA LYS A 78 -9.39 5.03 0.15
C LYS A 78 -9.92 5.53 -1.19
N LEU A 79 -10.54 6.72 -1.22
CA LEU A 79 -11.12 7.28 -2.45
C LEU A 79 -10.08 7.50 -3.55
N SER A 80 -8.86 7.92 -3.21
CA SER A 80 -7.78 8.08 -4.17
C SER A 80 -7.35 6.74 -4.77
N VAL A 81 -7.20 5.72 -3.93
CA VAL A 81 -6.86 4.36 -4.36
C VAL A 81 -7.97 3.77 -5.24
N LEU A 82 -9.24 3.98 -4.85
CA LEU A 82 -10.39 3.56 -5.66
C LEU A 82 -10.36 4.16 -7.06
N LYS A 83 -10.11 5.48 -7.18
CA LYS A 83 -10.02 6.16 -8.48
C LYS A 83 -8.93 5.57 -9.38
N GLU A 84 -7.77 5.28 -8.82
CA GLU A 84 -6.66 4.66 -9.55
C GLU A 84 -6.98 3.21 -9.98
N LEU A 85 -7.68 2.46 -9.13
CA LEU A 85 -8.06 1.08 -9.43
C LEU A 85 -9.16 0.97 -10.49
N LEU A 86 -10.10 1.92 -10.56
CA LEU A 86 -11.20 1.92 -11.52
C LEU A 86 -10.76 1.69 -12.98
N ASN A 87 -9.57 2.19 -13.33
CA ASN A 87 -9.03 2.06 -14.68
C ASN A 87 -8.16 0.80 -14.88
N LYS A 88 -7.95 0.01 -13.82
CA LYS A 88 -6.99 -1.10 -13.85
C LYS A 88 -7.62 -2.46 -13.57
N VAL A 89 -8.81 -2.48 -12.96
CA VAL A 89 -9.48 -3.73 -12.55
C VAL A 89 -10.76 -3.97 -13.34
N ASP A 90 -11.12 -5.23 -13.49
CA ASP A 90 -12.35 -5.63 -14.21
C ASP A 90 -13.56 -5.60 -13.26
N VAL A 91 -13.36 -5.83 -11.95
CA VAL A 91 -14.41 -5.85 -10.93
C VAL A 91 -13.92 -5.21 -9.64
N ILE A 92 -14.77 -4.40 -8.99
CA ILE A 92 -14.53 -3.90 -7.63
C ILE A 92 -15.65 -4.40 -6.72
N LEU A 93 -15.27 -5.04 -5.62
CA LEU A 93 -16.15 -5.40 -4.51
C LEU A 93 -15.94 -4.41 -3.38
N LEU A 94 -17.00 -3.74 -2.96
CA LEU A 94 -16.98 -2.76 -1.88
C LEU A 94 -17.78 -3.27 -0.69
N GLU A 95 -17.22 -3.13 0.51
CA GLU A 95 -17.95 -3.32 1.76
C GLU A 95 -19.04 -2.25 1.93
N GLU A 96 -20.11 -2.58 2.67
CA GLU A 96 -21.35 -1.79 2.75
C GLU A 96 -21.14 -0.33 3.19
N GLU A 97 -20.29 -0.06 4.17
CA GLU A 97 -19.97 1.29 4.62
C GLU A 97 -19.33 2.16 3.52
N LEU A 98 -18.48 1.54 2.69
CA LEU A 98 -17.85 2.19 1.54
C LEU A 98 -18.86 2.47 0.42
N GLN A 99 -19.82 1.59 0.19
CA GLN A 99 -20.84 1.74 -0.84
C GLN A 99 -21.72 2.98 -0.60
N THR A 100 -22.18 3.20 0.63
CA THR A 100 -23.03 4.32 0.98
C THR A 100 -22.35 5.68 0.77
N HIS A 101 -21.07 5.79 1.02
CA HIS A 101 -20.29 7.00 0.79
C HIS A 101 -19.93 7.21 -0.68
N PHE A 102 -19.59 6.13 -1.38
CA PHE A 102 -19.19 6.17 -2.79
C PHE A 102 -20.37 6.58 -3.68
N LEU A 103 -21.56 6.04 -3.43
CA LEU A 103 -22.77 6.39 -4.16
C LEU A 103 -23.27 7.83 -3.89
N LYS A 104 -22.97 8.37 -2.70
CA LYS A 104 -23.28 9.77 -2.37
C LYS A 104 -22.35 10.78 -3.01
N VAL A 105 -21.09 10.41 -3.24
CA VAL A 105 -20.05 11.33 -3.70
C VAL A 105 -19.89 11.34 -5.22
N GLN A 106 -20.25 10.25 -5.91
CA GLN A 106 -20.11 10.18 -7.36
C GLN A 106 -21.21 9.33 -8.00
N VAL A 107 -22.12 9.97 -8.69
CA VAL A 107 -22.81 9.41 -9.84
C VAL A 107 -21.78 9.35 -10.97
N LEU A 108 -20.80 8.46 -10.85
CA LEU A 108 -19.86 8.19 -11.93
C LEU A 108 -20.54 7.24 -12.92
N LYS A 109 -20.49 7.61 -14.19
CA LYS A 109 -20.69 6.68 -15.31
C LYS A 109 -19.64 5.56 -15.19
N LEU A 110 -19.96 4.54 -14.42
CA LEU A 110 -19.24 3.28 -14.35
C LEU A 110 -19.69 2.48 -15.59
N GLY A 111 -18.99 2.65 -16.70
CA GLY A 111 -19.14 1.73 -17.82
C GLY A 111 -18.80 0.34 -17.31
N ASN A 112 -19.61 -0.66 -17.63
CA ASN A 112 -19.45 -2.12 -17.42
C ASN A 112 -18.82 -2.61 -16.09
N LEU A 113 -18.79 -1.81 -15.03
CA LEU A 113 -18.28 -2.20 -13.73
C LEU A 113 -19.43 -2.78 -12.89
N TYR A 114 -19.35 -4.05 -12.54
CA TYR A 114 -20.31 -4.69 -11.66
C TYR A 114 -19.98 -4.39 -10.20
N LEU A 115 -20.80 -3.56 -9.55
CA LEU A 115 -20.81 -3.43 -8.10
C LEU A 115 -21.65 -4.59 -7.54
N LYS A 116 -21.04 -5.56 -6.91
CA LYS A 116 -21.76 -6.61 -6.21
C LYS A 116 -21.79 -6.32 -4.72
N LYS A 117 -23.00 -6.25 -4.16
CA LYS A 117 -23.21 -6.22 -2.72
C LYS A 117 -22.76 -7.57 -2.14
N VAL A 118 -21.86 -7.54 -1.18
CA VAL A 118 -21.48 -8.70 -0.34
C VAL A 118 -22.18 -8.56 0.99
#